data_423df9eee4754edf16e240a6bbe097a9
#
_entry.id   423df9eee4754edf16e240a6bbe097a9
#
_cell.length_a   1.000
_cell.length_b   1.000
_cell.length_c   1.000
_cell.angle_alpha   90.00
_cell.angle_beta   90.00
_cell.angle_gamma   90.00
#
_symmetry.space_group_name_H-M   'P 1'
#
loop_
_entity.id
_entity.type
_entity.pdbx_description
1 polymer ?
#
loop_
_entity_poly.entity_id
_entity_poly.type
_entity_poly.pdbx_seq_one_letter_code
_entity_poly.pdbx_strand_id
1 'polypeptide(L)'
;MAENKIKKRGRIGVKLTIGMCLFGLAVILLGTFFTSLWFWSVQTVMLGDSLNSDARTLAEYINGDTVQTYLETKKTDDYYDSILEYMTIRAKNSELVYYYVIYPENDHYTYVWDAKNERSVSHLGTIEQYDSEEEKVKMINAFNDVLEDTLTIEEDATYGFLASSYYPVKNHNGDIVAIVGVDYDADQIIDSLRIIAIINVVVISVITVIAILLFYTYIRKRIIKPIKKLHTATKELVNDLDKTDNSEPFKVDIHTNDELEDLADSFTQMDTDLKQYINRLETVTMEKEKIRAELNVATKIQEDMLPRIFPPFPERDEFTLYASMDPAREVGGDFYDFFLIDKNHLGLVIADVSDKGVPAALFMVIAKTLLKTRAQNGGTPKDILFDVNNSLCEGNDANLFVTVWLAILDLTTGKGIAANAGHENPILRRVGKPFEMIEYPHCPPLALIPDTKFDEHEFELHPGDSLFVYTDGAPEAMDIDKKQFTTSRIVDTLNTLNSDDPEQMIHAVTDAIAAFVKEAPQFDDTTMLAISYYGPGGKPEEPAL
;
A
#
# COMPACT_ATOMS: atom_id res chain seq x y z
N MET A 1 -3.19 16.07 19.77
CA MET A 1 -4.65 16.01 19.86
C MET A 1 -5.23 15.77 18.48
N ALA A 2 -5.39 14.51 18.13
CA ALA A 2 -6.18 14.05 17.00
C ALA A 2 -6.76 12.70 17.45
N GLU A 3 -7.76 12.77 18.33
CA GLU A 3 -8.53 11.59 18.72
C GLU A 3 -9.35 11.13 17.51
N ASN A 4 -8.87 10.07 16.93
CA ASN A 4 -9.44 9.30 15.85
C ASN A 4 -10.88 8.90 16.21
N LYS A 5 -11.87 9.54 15.59
CA LYS A 5 -13.20 8.98 15.43
C LYS A 5 -13.10 7.72 14.58
N ILE A 6 -12.68 6.60 15.18
CA ILE A 6 -12.89 5.27 14.61
C ILE A 6 -14.41 5.07 14.58
N LYS A 7 -15.05 5.39 13.44
CA LYS A 7 -16.41 4.94 13.15
C LYS A 7 -16.47 3.48 13.58
N LYS A 8 -17.38 3.15 14.52
CA LYS A 8 -17.70 1.76 14.90
C LYS A 8 -18.13 1.01 13.62
N ARG A 9 -17.17 0.48 12.87
CA ARG A 9 -17.46 -0.43 11.76
C ARG A 9 -18.12 -1.65 12.39
N GLY A 10 -19.38 -1.89 12.02
CA GLY A 10 -20.13 -3.06 12.50
C GLY A 10 -19.28 -4.31 12.29
N ARG A 11 -19.15 -5.13 13.33
CA ARG A 11 -18.37 -6.38 13.29
C ARG A 11 -18.88 -7.24 12.13
N ILE A 12 -17.99 -7.82 11.35
CA ILE A 12 -18.31 -8.70 10.19
C ILE A 12 -19.37 -9.74 10.57
N GLY A 13 -19.26 -10.34 11.76
CA GLY A 13 -20.25 -11.27 12.27
C GLY A 13 -21.67 -10.71 12.37
N VAL A 14 -21.84 -9.45 12.79
CA VAL A 14 -23.17 -8.81 12.89
C VAL A 14 -23.77 -8.58 11.50
N LYS A 15 -22.98 -8.14 10.55
CA LYS A 15 -23.43 -7.92 9.15
C LYS A 15 -23.86 -9.23 8.49
N LEU A 16 -23.09 -10.30 8.67
CA LEU A 16 -23.43 -11.64 8.20
C LEU A 16 -24.72 -12.15 8.82
N THR A 17 -24.88 -12.01 10.14
CA THR A 17 -26.12 -12.45 10.85
C THR A 17 -27.35 -11.70 10.33
N ILE A 18 -27.26 -10.37 10.14
CA ILE A 18 -28.36 -9.57 9.57
C ILE A 18 -28.69 -10.05 8.14
N GLY A 19 -27.69 -10.26 7.30
CA GLY A 19 -27.89 -10.78 5.94
C GLY A 19 -28.59 -12.14 5.93
N MET A 20 -28.21 -13.03 6.83
CA MET A 20 -28.85 -14.35 6.98
C MET A 20 -30.29 -14.26 7.47
N CYS A 21 -30.60 -13.38 8.41
CA CYS A 21 -31.98 -13.17 8.86
C CYS A 21 -32.87 -12.64 7.74
N LEU A 22 -32.37 -11.70 6.93
CA LEU A 22 -33.09 -11.18 5.77
C LEU A 22 -33.31 -12.26 4.69
N PHE A 23 -32.29 -13.07 4.42
CA PHE A 23 -32.42 -14.20 3.50
C PHE A 23 -33.43 -15.24 4.02
N GLY A 24 -33.38 -15.59 5.31
CA GLY A 24 -34.34 -16.49 5.93
C GLY A 24 -35.78 -15.97 5.83
N LEU A 25 -35.99 -14.68 6.06
CA LEU A 25 -37.31 -14.05 5.88
C LEU A 25 -37.82 -14.17 4.45
N ALA A 26 -36.95 -13.90 3.46
CA ALA A 26 -37.30 -14.03 2.06
C ALA A 26 -37.68 -15.48 1.68
N VAL A 27 -36.96 -16.49 2.21
CA VAL A 27 -37.27 -17.91 1.99
C VAL A 27 -38.64 -18.28 2.58
N ILE A 28 -38.96 -17.78 3.77
CA ILE A 28 -40.28 -18.03 4.41
C ILE A 28 -41.40 -17.42 3.55
N LEU A 29 -41.26 -16.16 3.13
CA LEU A 29 -42.28 -15.48 2.34
C LEU A 29 -42.47 -16.12 0.96
N LEU A 30 -41.40 -16.42 0.25
CA LEU A 30 -41.48 -17.07 -1.06
C LEU A 30 -42.01 -18.52 -0.96
N GLY A 31 -41.53 -19.28 0.03
CA GLY A 31 -41.96 -20.66 0.24
C GLY A 31 -43.46 -20.75 0.54
N THR A 32 -43.95 -19.89 1.43
CA THR A 32 -45.41 -19.86 1.76
C THR A 32 -46.25 -19.40 0.56
N PHE A 33 -45.78 -18.40 -0.19
CA PHE A 33 -46.48 -17.93 -1.36
C PHE A 33 -46.61 -19.03 -2.43
N PHE A 34 -45.50 -19.68 -2.81
CA PHE A 34 -45.54 -20.73 -3.82
C PHE A 34 -46.31 -21.97 -3.42
N THR A 35 -46.20 -22.39 -2.16
CA THR A 35 -46.96 -23.55 -1.67
C THR A 35 -48.46 -23.27 -1.60
N SER A 36 -48.88 -22.06 -1.18
CA SER A 36 -50.27 -21.66 -1.18
C SER A 36 -50.84 -21.55 -2.61
N LEU A 37 -50.07 -20.96 -3.53
CA LEU A 37 -50.49 -20.85 -4.93
C LEU A 37 -50.63 -22.22 -5.60
N TRP A 38 -49.70 -23.12 -5.35
CA TRP A 38 -49.76 -24.49 -5.90
C TRP A 38 -50.98 -25.27 -5.36
N PHE A 39 -51.22 -25.19 -4.03
CA PHE A 39 -52.34 -25.85 -3.39
C PHE A 39 -53.69 -25.32 -3.93
N TRP A 40 -53.82 -24.00 -4.06
CA TRP A 40 -55.01 -23.36 -4.66
C TRP A 40 -55.25 -23.89 -6.07
N SER A 41 -54.24 -23.87 -6.91
CA SER A 41 -54.35 -24.37 -8.30
C SER A 41 -54.81 -25.84 -8.40
N VAL A 42 -54.27 -26.71 -7.51
CA VAL A 42 -54.66 -28.13 -7.51
C VAL A 42 -56.09 -28.32 -7.03
N GLN A 43 -56.48 -27.60 -5.99
CA GLN A 43 -57.83 -27.74 -5.44
C GLN A 43 -58.92 -27.21 -6.36
N THR A 44 -58.67 -26.07 -7.00
CA THR A 44 -59.63 -25.51 -7.96
C THR A 44 -59.84 -26.42 -9.16
N VAL A 45 -58.77 -27.04 -9.71
CA VAL A 45 -58.89 -28.00 -10.80
C VAL A 45 -59.66 -29.25 -10.37
N MET A 46 -59.31 -29.84 -9.22
CA MET A 46 -60.00 -31.03 -8.71
C MET A 46 -61.49 -30.78 -8.44
N LEU A 47 -61.83 -29.63 -7.85
CA LEU A 47 -63.19 -29.22 -7.58
C LEU A 47 -63.97 -29.02 -8.89
N GLY A 48 -63.36 -28.31 -9.86
CA GLY A 48 -63.98 -28.05 -11.15
C GLY A 48 -64.30 -29.35 -11.90
N ASP A 49 -63.36 -30.29 -11.91
CA ASP A 49 -63.57 -31.62 -12.53
C ASP A 49 -64.73 -32.37 -11.83
N SER A 50 -64.82 -32.33 -10.51
CA SER A 50 -65.89 -32.97 -9.72
C SER A 50 -67.24 -32.33 -10.04
N LEU A 51 -67.35 -31.01 -9.99
CA LEU A 51 -68.61 -30.29 -10.24
C LEU A 51 -69.05 -30.43 -11.68
N ASN A 52 -68.14 -30.37 -12.63
CA ASN A 52 -68.44 -30.63 -14.03
C ASN A 52 -68.97 -32.06 -14.25
N SER A 53 -68.40 -33.05 -13.57
CA SER A 53 -68.88 -34.43 -13.63
C SER A 53 -70.30 -34.59 -13.07
N ASP A 54 -70.62 -33.92 -11.94
CA ASP A 54 -71.95 -33.92 -11.36
C ASP A 54 -72.98 -33.19 -12.24
N ALA A 55 -72.65 -32.00 -12.75
CA ALA A 55 -73.48 -31.26 -13.70
C ALA A 55 -73.74 -32.04 -14.99
N ARG A 56 -72.74 -32.64 -15.55
CA ARG A 56 -72.80 -33.50 -16.74
C ARG A 56 -73.69 -34.72 -16.51
N THR A 57 -73.51 -35.40 -15.41
CA THR A 57 -74.28 -36.63 -15.08
C THR A 57 -75.78 -36.32 -15.04
N LEU A 58 -76.17 -35.22 -14.47
CA LEU A 58 -77.58 -34.81 -14.46
C LEU A 58 -78.07 -34.38 -15.86
N ALA A 59 -77.26 -33.58 -16.57
CA ALA A 59 -77.59 -33.11 -17.90
C ALA A 59 -77.84 -34.27 -18.89
N GLU A 60 -77.01 -35.34 -18.80
CA GLU A 60 -77.16 -36.55 -19.60
C GLU A 60 -78.37 -37.41 -19.13
N TYR A 61 -78.80 -37.32 -17.88
CA TYR A 61 -79.95 -38.02 -17.34
C TYR A 61 -81.29 -37.39 -17.70
N ILE A 62 -81.35 -36.07 -17.90
CA ILE A 62 -82.53 -35.32 -18.25
C ILE A 62 -82.90 -35.55 -19.72
N ASN A 63 -84.15 -35.86 -19.97
CA ASN A 63 -84.72 -35.87 -21.36
C ASN A 63 -84.95 -34.39 -21.79
N GLY A 64 -84.03 -33.81 -22.58
CA GLY A 64 -84.14 -32.41 -23.00
C GLY A 64 -85.41 -32.08 -23.80
N ASP A 65 -86.05 -33.03 -24.42
CA ASP A 65 -87.28 -32.78 -25.18
C ASP A 65 -88.45 -32.37 -24.24
N THR A 66 -88.40 -32.71 -22.95
CA THR A 66 -89.43 -32.35 -21.98
C THR A 66 -89.26 -30.96 -21.42
N VAL A 67 -88.04 -30.43 -21.45
CA VAL A 67 -87.68 -29.11 -20.86
C VAL A 67 -88.52 -27.98 -21.45
N GLN A 68 -88.61 -27.91 -22.76
CA GLN A 68 -89.38 -26.87 -23.43
C GLN A 68 -90.88 -26.98 -23.15
N THR A 69 -91.42 -28.19 -23.01
CA THR A 69 -92.80 -28.43 -22.61
C THR A 69 -93.08 -27.91 -21.21
N TYR A 70 -92.15 -28.11 -20.25
CA TYR A 70 -92.31 -27.60 -18.91
C TYR A 70 -92.23 -26.06 -18.84
N LEU A 71 -91.33 -25.46 -19.60
CA LEU A 71 -91.24 -24.01 -19.68
C LEU A 71 -92.51 -23.36 -20.27
N GLU A 72 -93.11 -23.98 -21.32
CA GLU A 72 -94.31 -23.47 -21.97
C GLU A 72 -95.59 -23.73 -21.13
N THR A 73 -95.77 -24.94 -20.61
CA THR A 73 -97.03 -25.33 -19.94
C THR A 73 -97.08 -25.01 -18.44
N LYS A 74 -95.88 -24.90 -17.81
CA LYS A 74 -95.69 -24.76 -16.36
C LYS A 74 -96.39 -25.86 -15.58
N LYS A 75 -96.56 -27.07 -16.18
CA LYS A 75 -97.22 -28.25 -15.53
C LYS A 75 -96.18 -29.33 -15.31
N THR A 76 -96.22 -29.94 -14.15
CA THR A 76 -95.36 -31.07 -13.76
C THR A 76 -96.06 -32.39 -14.01
N ASP A 77 -95.32 -33.47 -14.15
CA ASP A 77 -95.74 -34.83 -14.29
C ASP A 77 -94.89 -35.82 -13.48
N ASP A 78 -95.17 -37.12 -13.53
CA ASP A 78 -94.38 -38.11 -12.80
C ASP A 78 -92.93 -38.15 -13.19
N TYR A 79 -92.58 -37.75 -14.43
CA TYR A 79 -91.16 -37.63 -14.86
C TYR A 79 -90.50 -36.44 -14.21
N TYR A 80 -91.18 -35.28 -14.16
CA TYR A 80 -90.67 -34.09 -13.49
C TYR A 80 -90.36 -34.40 -12.02
N ASP A 81 -91.28 -35.06 -11.33
CA ASP A 81 -91.14 -35.41 -9.90
C ASP A 81 -89.99 -36.40 -9.68
N SER A 82 -89.77 -37.35 -10.60
CA SER A 82 -88.65 -38.32 -10.52
C SER A 82 -87.30 -37.67 -10.69
N ILE A 83 -87.16 -36.66 -11.55
CA ILE A 83 -85.90 -35.85 -11.73
C ILE A 83 -85.67 -35.04 -10.44
N LEU A 84 -86.71 -34.40 -9.89
CA LEU A 84 -86.60 -33.61 -8.68
C LEU A 84 -86.19 -34.46 -7.47
N GLU A 85 -86.75 -35.67 -7.36
CA GLU A 85 -86.40 -36.64 -6.29
C GLU A 85 -84.90 -37.08 -6.47
N TYR A 86 -84.47 -37.40 -7.67
CA TYR A 86 -83.07 -37.74 -8.00
C TYR A 86 -82.11 -36.60 -7.58
N MET A 87 -82.41 -35.39 -7.99
CA MET A 87 -81.62 -34.19 -7.65
C MET A 87 -81.59 -33.98 -6.12
N THR A 88 -82.72 -34.10 -5.44
CA THR A 88 -82.78 -33.90 -3.98
C THR A 88 -81.95 -34.96 -3.24
N ILE A 89 -82.03 -36.22 -3.65
CA ILE A 89 -81.27 -37.32 -3.04
C ILE A 89 -79.76 -37.09 -3.30
N ARG A 90 -79.42 -36.63 -4.49
CA ARG A 90 -78.03 -36.35 -4.85
C ARG A 90 -77.48 -35.15 -4.07
N ALA A 91 -78.20 -34.04 -3.99
CA ALA A 91 -77.83 -32.87 -3.23
C ALA A 91 -77.66 -33.18 -1.72
N LYS A 92 -78.56 -34.04 -1.16
CA LYS A 92 -78.51 -34.45 0.25
C LYS A 92 -77.31 -35.36 0.58
N ASN A 93 -76.90 -36.20 -0.36
CA ASN A 93 -75.79 -37.17 -0.19
C ASN A 93 -74.42 -36.67 -0.64
N SER A 94 -74.35 -35.48 -1.13
CA SER A 94 -73.12 -34.76 -1.52
C SER A 94 -73.00 -33.43 -0.79
N GLU A 95 -71.85 -32.81 -0.84
CA GLU A 95 -71.63 -31.49 -0.26
C GLU A 95 -72.15 -30.35 -1.17
N LEU A 96 -73.12 -30.65 -2.02
CA LEU A 96 -73.73 -29.69 -2.93
C LEU A 96 -74.72 -28.82 -2.15
N VAL A 97 -74.65 -27.51 -2.31
CA VAL A 97 -75.55 -26.52 -1.72
C VAL A 97 -76.80 -26.38 -2.57
N TYR A 98 -76.60 -26.28 -3.88
CA TYR A 98 -77.65 -26.17 -4.87
C TYR A 98 -77.40 -27.12 -6.02
N TYR A 99 -78.48 -27.65 -6.58
CA TYR A 99 -78.52 -28.49 -7.74
C TYR A 99 -79.76 -28.16 -8.56
N TYR A 100 -79.57 -27.46 -9.68
CA TYR A 100 -80.66 -26.86 -10.40
C TYR A 100 -80.54 -27.02 -11.91
N VAL A 101 -81.66 -26.79 -12.60
CA VAL A 101 -81.73 -26.75 -14.05
C VAL A 101 -82.44 -25.47 -14.44
N ILE A 102 -81.80 -24.66 -15.26
CA ILE A 102 -82.32 -23.34 -15.63
C ILE A 102 -82.26 -23.17 -17.12
N TYR A 103 -83.12 -22.26 -17.61
CA TYR A 103 -83.05 -21.73 -18.96
C TYR A 103 -82.53 -20.30 -18.90
N PRO A 104 -81.31 -20.05 -19.39
CA PRO A 104 -80.69 -18.74 -19.36
C PRO A 104 -81.19 -17.85 -20.46
N GLU A 105 -81.47 -16.56 -20.15
CA GLU A 105 -81.83 -15.48 -21.10
C GLU A 105 -80.82 -14.33 -20.90
N ASN A 106 -80.94 -13.28 -21.73
CA ASN A 106 -79.87 -12.22 -21.75
C ASN A 106 -79.70 -11.46 -20.44
N ASP A 107 -80.76 -11.30 -19.64
CA ASP A 107 -80.79 -10.47 -18.41
C ASP A 107 -81.30 -11.23 -17.18
N HIS A 108 -81.83 -12.44 -17.36
CA HIS A 108 -82.34 -13.27 -16.29
C HIS A 108 -82.29 -14.75 -16.69
N TYR A 109 -82.63 -15.64 -15.77
CA TYR A 109 -82.82 -17.07 -16.06
C TYR A 109 -84.08 -17.59 -15.43
N THR A 110 -84.61 -18.68 -16.01
CA THR A 110 -85.86 -19.31 -15.54
C THR A 110 -85.57 -20.73 -15.02
N TYR A 111 -86.00 -21.01 -13.79
CA TYR A 111 -85.84 -22.35 -13.21
C TYR A 111 -86.76 -23.35 -13.91
N VAL A 112 -86.20 -24.53 -14.22
CA VAL A 112 -86.91 -25.71 -14.66
C VAL A 112 -87.03 -26.71 -13.50
N TRP A 113 -85.91 -27.04 -12.87
CA TRP A 113 -85.83 -27.79 -11.61
C TRP A 113 -84.91 -27.08 -10.66
N ASP A 114 -85.24 -27.16 -9.34
CA ASP A 114 -84.40 -26.67 -8.29
C ASP A 114 -84.47 -27.61 -7.08
N ALA A 115 -83.33 -28.18 -6.70
CA ALA A 115 -83.18 -29.05 -5.56
C ALA A 115 -82.18 -28.50 -4.59
N LYS A 116 -82.64 -28.27 -3.33
CA LYS A 116 -81.84 -27.69 -2.28
C LYS A 116 -81.82 -28.57 -1.03
N ASN A 117 -80.72 -28.57 -0.31
CA ASN A 117 -80.55 -29.43 0.82
C ASN A 117 -81.43 -29.04 2.05
N GLU A 118 -81.77 -27.75 2.28
CA GLU A 118 -82.49 -27.33 3.52
C GLU A 118 -83.43 -26.12 3.39
N ARG A 119 -83.54 -25.35 2.29
CA ARG A 119 -84.42 -24.14 2.23
C ARG A 119 -85.01 -23.90 0.80
N SER A 120 -86.11 -23.18 0.80
CA SER A 120 -87.01 -22.83 -0.27
C SER A 120 -86.56 -23.22 -1.71
N VAL A 121 -87.22 -24.17 -2.30
CA VAL A 121 -87.09 -24.64 -3.66
C VAL A 121 -87.73 -23.60 -4.60
N SER A 122 -87.06 -23.16 -5.63
CA SER A 122 -87.66 -22.33 -6.66
C SER A 122 -88.59 -23.18 -7.52
N HIS A 123 -89.85 -22.71 -7.69
CA HIS A 123 -90.81 -23.44 -8.50
C HIS A 123 -90.58 -23.34 -9.97
N LEU A 124 -91.01 -24.33 -10.74
CA LEU A 124 -90.98 -24.31 -12.19
C LEU A 124 -91.51 -22.97 -12.74
N GLY A 125 -90.68 -22.31 -13.54
CA GLY A 125 -90.99 -21.01 -14.13
C GLY A 125 -90.73 -19.82 -13.25
N THR A 126 -90.03 -19.94 -12.11
CA THR A 126 -89.49 -18.85 -11.35
C THR A 126 -88.39 -18.18 -12.12
N ILE A 127 -88.42 -16.83 -12.16
CA ILE A 127 -87.44 -15.99 -12.87
C ILE A 127 -86.54 -15.31 -11.85
N GLU A 128 -85.24 -15.41 -12.04
CA GLU A 128 -84.22 -14.69 -11.21
C GLU A 128 -83.23 -13.97 -12.09
N GLN A 129 -82.64 -12.89 -11.55
CA GLN A 129 -81.56 -12.15 -12.19
C GLN A 129 -80.24 -12.78 -11.87
N TYR A 130 -79.23 -12.60 -12.70
CA TYR A 130 -77.88 -13.06 -12.45
C TYR A 130 -77.30 -12.29 -11.26
N ASP A 131 -76.61 -12.98 -10.35
CA ASP A 131 -75.97 -12.39 -9.16
C ASP A 131 -74.72 -11.61 -9.56
N SER A 132 -74.02 -12.04 -10.61
CA SER A 132 -72.82 -11.33 -11.14
C SER A 132 -72.73 -11.39 -12.69
N GLU A 133 -71.98 -10.46 -13.30
CA GLU A 133 -71.68 -10.52 -14.73
C GLU A 133 -70.79 -11.74 -15.05
N GLU A 134 -69.97 -12.22 -14.11
CA GLU A 134 -69.13 -13.41 -14.31
C GLU A 134 -69.97 -14.67 -14.36
N GLU A 135 -70.91 -14.87 -13.44
CA GLU A 135 -71.87 -15.96 -13.42
C GLU A 135 -72.69 -16.00 -14.71
N LYS A 136 -73.25 -14.86 -15.12
CA LYS A 136 -74.00 -14.66 -16.35
C LYS A 136 -73.20 -15.14 -17.58
N VAL A 137 -71.94 -14.69 -17.71
CA VAL A 137 -71.09 -15.07 -18.86
C VAL A 137 -70.86 -16.58 -18.85
N LYS A 138 -70.64 -17.23 -17.72
CA LYS A 138 -70.41 -18.65 -17.65
C LYS A 138 -71.68 -19.47 -17.93
N MET A 139 -72.83 -19.08 -17.41
CA MET A 139 -74.13 -19.71 -17.71
C MET A 139 -74.45 -19.59 -19.22
N ILE A 140 -74.26 -18.44 -19.82
CA ILE A 140 -74.49 -18.22 -21.24
C ILE A 140 -73.48 -19.00 -22.10
N ASN A 141 -72.19 -19.07 -21.67
CA ASN A 141 -71.18 -19.90 -22.34
C ASN A 141 -71.57 -21.39 -22.34
N ALA A 142 -71.97 -21.92 -21.19
CA ALA A 142 -72.48 -23.29 -21.08
C ALA A 142 -73.69 -23.54 -21.98
N PHE A 143 -74.62 -22.59 -22.10
CA PHE A 143 -75.76 -22.66 -23.00
C PHE A 143 -75.38 -22.58 -24.49
N ASN A 144 -74.22 -22.02 -24.83
CA ASN A 144 -73.67 -21.98 -26.18
C ASN A 144 -72.68 -23.12 -26.49
N ASP A 145 -72.60 -24.16 -25.63
CA ASP A 145 -71.70 -25.31 -25.73
C ASP A 145 -70.19 -24.94 -25.57
N VAL A 146 -69.91 -23.83 -24.92
CA VAL A 146 -68.56 -23.39 -24.56
C VAL A 146 -68.29 -23.84 -23.14
N LEU A 147 -67.66 -25.03 -23.01
CA LEU A 147 -67.40 -25.68 -21.73
C LEU A 147 -66.03 -25.36 -21.11
N GLU A 148 -65.22 -24.53 -21.77
CA GLU A 148 -63.94 -24.07 -21.23
C GLU A 148 -64.19 -23.07 -20.11
N ASP A 149 -63.63 -23.34 -18.90
CA ASP A 149 -63.71 -22.50 -17.73
C ASP A 149 -65.14 -22.21 -17.20
N THR A 150 -65.90 -23.28 -16.96
CA THR A 150 -67.28 -23.20 -16.39
C THR A 150 -67.30 -23.08 -14.88
N LEU A 151 -66.13 -23.22 -14.20
CA LEU A 151 -66.06 -23.09 -12.72
C LEU A 151 -66.04 -21.61 -12.35
N THR A 152 -66.92 -21.21 -11.43
CA THR A 152 -66.95 -19.93 -10.75
C THR A 152 -66.71 -20.14 -9.26
N ILE A 153 -65.95 -19.25 -8.59
CA ILE A 153 -65.86 -19.24 -7.13
C ILE A 153 -66.19 -17.83 -6.67
N GLU A 154 -67.37 -17.63 -6.11
CA GLU A 154 -67.86 -16.31 -5.72
C GLU A 154 -68.30 -16.33 -4.23
N GLU A 155 -68.30 -15.16 -3.58
CA GLU A 155 -68.78 -14.99 -2.23
C GLU A 155 -70.27 -14.67 -2.23
N ASP A 156 -71.09 -15.62 -1.85
CA ASP A 156 -72.53 -15.41 -1.63
C ASP A 156 -72.79 -14.85 -0.23
N ALA A 157 -73.68 -13.84 -0.16
CA ALA A 157 -73.99 -13.17 1.11
C ALA A 157 -74.64 -14.07 2.17
N THR A 158 -75.23 -15.19 1.76
CA THR A 158 -75.97 -16.14 2.63
C THR A 158 -75.17 -17.38 2.94
N TYR A 159 -74.36 -17.86 1.99
CA TYR A 159 -73.72 -19.19 2.04
C TYR A 159 -72.20 -19.15 2.05
N GLY A 160 -71.58 -17.97 2.06
CA GLY A 160 -70.14 -17.84 2.02
C GLY A 160 -69.61 -18.06 0.60
N PHE A 161 -68.43 -18.72 0.46
CA PHE A 161 -67.87 -18.96 -0.85
C PHE A 161 -68.51 -20.17 -1.53
N LEU A 162 -69.18 -19.94 -2.68
CA LEU A 162 -69.74 -20.96 -3.52
C LEU A 162 -68.85 -21.22 -4.76
N ALA A 163 -68.65 -22.50 -5.05
CA ALA A 163 -68.02 -22.93 -6.30
C ALA A 163 -69.08 -23.51 -7.24
N SER A 164 -69.33 -22.83 -8.33
CA SER A 164 -70.41 -23.19 -9.26
C SER A 164 -69.86 -23.74 -10.57
N SER A 165 -70.57 -24.72 -11.13
CA SER A 165 -70.28 -25.26 -12.47
C SER A 165 -71.55 -25.49 -13.28
N TYR A 166 -71.46 -25.26 -14.58
CA TYR A 166 -72.59 -25.29 -15.51
C TYR A 166 -72.35 -26.26 -16.68
N TYR A 167 -73.40 -27.09 -17.01
CA TYR A 167 -73.33 -28.05 -18.11
C TYR A 167 -74.61 -28.04 -18.94
N PRO A 168 -74.52 -28.04 -20.33
CA PRO A 168 -75.70 -27.95 -21.18
C PRO A 168 -76.55 -29.22 -21.21
N VAL A 169 -77.88 -29.06 -21.22
CA VAL A 169 -78.86 -30.09 -21.45
C VAL A 169 -79.25 -30.04 -22.93
N LYS A 170 -79.12 -31.16 -23.63
CA LYS A 170 -79.41 -31.26 -25.07
C LYS A 170 -80.68 -32.08 -25.31
N ASN A 171 -81.50 -31.65 -26.29
CA ASN A 171 -82.62 -32.42 -26.80
C ASN A 171 -82.16 -33.54 -27.74
N HIS A 172 -83.09 -34.36 -28.30
CA HIS A 172 -82.78 -35.46 -29.27
C HIS A 172 -82.16 -34.96 -30.58
N ASN A 173 -82.37 -33.69 -30.96
CA ASN A 173 -81.77 -33.06 -32.11
C ASN A 173 -80.36 -32.54 -31.91
N GLY A 174 -79.90 -32.52 -30.63
CA GLY A 174 -78.63 -31.96 -30.23
C GLY A 174 -78.65 -30.44 -29.90
N ASP A 175 -79.85 -29.79 -29.89
CA ASP A 175 -80.00 -28.39 -29.52
C ASP A 175 -79.95 -28.27 -28.03
N ILE A 176 -79.31 -27.21 -27.48
CA ILE A 176 -79.27 -26.95 -26.08
C ILE A 176 -80.55 -26.29 -25.65
N VAL A 177 -81.23 -26.86 -24.66
CA VAL A 177 -82.56 -26.47 -24.20
C VAL A 177 -82.59 -25.99 -22.73
N ALA A 178 -81.53 -26.23 -21.97
CA ALA A 178 -81.31 -25.73 -20.60
C ALA A 178 -79.84 -25.93 -20.22
N ILE A 179 -79.47 -25.49 -19.04
CA ILE A 179 -78.20 -25.81 -18.41
C ILE A 179 -78.45 -26.37 -16.99
N VAL A 180 -77.65 -27.31 -16.58
CA VAL A 180 -77.54 -27.77 -15.20
C VAL A 180 -76.52 -26.88 -14.48
N GLY A 181 -76.91 -26.33 -13.34
CA GLY A 181 -76.04 -25.65 -12.39
C GLY A 181 -75.82 -26.49 -11.14
N VAL A 182 -74.61 -26.49 -10.67
CA VAL A 182 -74.22 -27.22 -9.45
C VAL A 182 -73.35 -26.29 -8.61
N ASP A 183 -73.77 -26.01 -7.39
CA ASP A 183 -73.04 -25.16 -6.44
C ASP A 183 -72.57 -25.99 -5.23
N TYR A 184 -71.28 -25.77 -4.91
CA TYR A 184 -70.58 -26.45 -3.82
C TYR A 184 -70.13 -25.42 -2.77
N ASP A 185 -70.18 -25.81 -1.48
CA ASP A 185 -69.67 -24.98 -0.41
C ASP A 185 -68.15 -24.98 -0.41
N ALA A 186 -67.55 -23.89 -0.89
CA ALA A 186 -66.11 -23.71 -0.97
C ALA A 186 -65.44 -23.23 0.32
N ASP A 187 -66.20 -22.90 1.39
CA ASP A 187 -65.66 -22.46 2.68
C ASP A 187 -64.70 -23.49 3.27
N GLN A 188 -65.02 -24.80 3.17
CA GLN A 188 -64.13 -25.86 3.65
C GLN A 188 -62.77 -25.89 2.95
N ILE A 189 -62.74 -25.54 1.65
CA ILE A 189 -61.51 -25.47 0.90
C ILE A 189 -60.67 -24.27 1.35
N ILE A 190 -61.33 -23.11 1.53
CA ILE A 190 -60.70 -21.88 2.01
C ILE A 190 -60.12 -22.06 3.40
N ASP A 191 -60.87 -22.69 4.32
CA ASP A 191 -60.37 -22.98 5.65
C ASP A 191 -59.21 -23.98 5.65
N SER A 192 -59.26 -25.00 4.79
CA SER A 192 -58.12 -25.91 4.55
C SER A 192 -56.88 -25.17 4.06
N LEU A 193 -57.04 -24.23 3.13
CA LEU A 193 -55.98 -23.36 2.66
C LEU A 193 -55.35 -22.52 3.78
N ARG A 194 -56.17 -21.92 4.64
CA ARG A 194 -55.69 -21.16 5.80
C ARG A 194 -54.87 -22.02 6.76
N ILE A 195 -55.34 -23.21 7.09
CA ILE A 195 -54.67 -24.17 7.98
C ILE A 195 -53.32 -24.59 7.37
N ILE A 196 -53.29 -24.95 6.08
CA ILE A 196 -52.07 -25.34 5.37
C ILE A 196 -51.07 -24.17 5.29
N ALA A 197 -51.56 -22.96 5.03
CA ALA A 197 -50.69 -21.76 5.03
C ALA A 197 -50.04 -21.56 6.40
N ILE A 198 -50.81 -21.70 7.51
CA ILE A 198 -50.25 -21.58 8.86
C ILE A 198 -49.22 -22.66 9.14
N ILE A 199 -49.53 -23.94 8.81
CA ILE A 199 -48.58 -25.06 8.99
C ILE A 199 -47.30 -24.82 8.20
N ASN A 200 -47.41 -24.38 6.95
CA ASN A 200 -46.26 -24.08 6.09
C ASN A 200 -45.39 -22.95 6.69
N VAL A 201 -45.98 -21.86 7.18
CA VAL A 201 -45.26 -20.77 7.85
C VAL A 201 -44.50 -21.32 9.06
N VAL A 202 -45.12 -22.13 9.90
CA VAL A 202 -44.45 -22.68 11.09
C VAL A 202 -43.32 -23.64 10.71
N VAL A 203 -43.57 -24.59 9.82
CA VAL A 203 -42.56 -25.59 9.41
C VAL A 203 -41.36 -24.91 8.72
N ILE A 204 -41.61 -24.04 7.76
CA ILE A 204 -40.52 -23.33 7.04
C ILE A 204 -39.75 -22.42 8.02
N SER A 205 -40.43 -21.77 8.96
CA SER A 205 -39.77 -20.93 9.97
C SER A 205 -38.83 -21.75 10.87
N VAL A 206 -39.29 -22.92 11.36
CA VAL A 206 -38.47 -23.80 12.20
C VAL A 206 -37.23 -24.29 11.45
N ILE A 207 -37.41 -24.78 10.22
CA ILE A 207 -36.30 -25.23 9.38
C ILE A 207 -35.31 -24.07 9.12
N THR A 208 -35.81 -22.89 8.82
CA THR A 208 -34.98 -21.69 8.56
C THR A 208 -34.19 -21.30 9.79
N VAL A 209 -34.77 -21.28 10.97
CA VAL A 209 -34.08 -20.98 12.24
C VAL A 209 -32.96 -21.99 12.50
N ILE A 210 -33.24 -23.29 12.34
CA ILE A 210 -32.23 -24.35 12.51
C ILE A 210 -31.07 -24.14 11.50
N ALA A 211 -31.38 -23.90 10.24
CA ALA A 211 -30.39 -23.65 9.21
C ALA A 211 -29.50 -22.42 9.52
N ILE A 212 -30.12 -21.32 9.99
CA ILE A 212 -29.40 -20.11 10.42
C ILE A 212 -28.45 -20.42 11.59
N LEU A 213 -28.88 -21.16 12.58
CA LEU A 213 -28.07 -21.54 13.75
C LEU A 213 -26.87 -22.42 13.34
N LEU A 214 -27.09 -23.41 12.50
CA LEU A 214 -26.03 -24.29 12.00
C LEU A 214 -25.01 -23.50 11.17
N PHE A 215 -25.47 -22.66 10.27
CA PHE A 215 -24.61 -21.82 9.43
C PHE A 215 -23.87 -20.77 10.24
N TYR A 216 -24.50 -20.14 11.23
CA TYR A 216 -23.83 -19.22 12.15
C TYR A 216 -22.68 -19.90 12.90
N THR A 217 -22.91 -21.12 13.43
CA THR A 217 -21.86 -21.86 14.14
C THR A 217 -20.72 -22.25 13.21
N TYR A 218 -21.02 -22.62 11.96
CA TYR A 218 -20.03 -22.91 10.93
C TYR A 218 -19.18 -21.68 10.60
N ILE A 219 -19.79 -20.54 10.25
CA ILE A 219 -19.07 -19.30 9.95
C ILE A 219 -18.25 -18.82 11.14
N ARG A 220 -18.82 -18.90 12.35
CA ARG A 220 -18.10 -18.50 13.56
C ARG A 220 -16.82 -19.29 13.76
N LYS A 221 -16.85 -20.61 13.51
CA LYS A 221 -15.68 -21.49 13.67
C LYS A 221 -14.67 -21.35 12.54
N ARG A 222 -15.14 -21.31 11.28
CA ARG A 222 -14.27 -21.35 10.09
C ARG A 222 -13.76 -19.99 9.65
N ILE A 223 -14.47 -18.90 9.91
CA ILE A 223 -14.11 -17.57 9.39
C ILE A 223 -13.84 -16.58 10.53
N ILE A 224 -14.82 -16.36 11.44
CA ILE A 224 -14.74 -15.25 12.41
C ILE A 224 -13.62 -15.46 13.43
N LYS A 225 -13.49 -16.68 13.99
CA LYS A 225 -12.45 -16.97 14.98
C LYS A 225 -11.03 -16.90 14.39
N PRO A 226 -10.73 -17.51 13.22
CA PRO A 226 -9.43 -17.40 12.57
C PRO A 226 -9.03 -15.95 12.24
N ILE A 227 -9.93 -15.18 11.61
CA ILE A 227 -9.67 -13.77 11.32
C ILE A 227 -9.38 -12.96 12.60
N LYS A 228 -10.09 -13.25 13.70
CA LYS A 228 -9.82 -12.58 14.97
C LYS A 228 -8.47 -12.96 15.56
N LYS A 229 -8.07 -14.24 15.45
CA LYS A 229 -6.72 -14.68 15.86
C LYS A 229 -5.64 -13.93 15.06
N LEU A 230 -5.78 -13.88 13.73
CA LEU A 230 -4.85 -13.18 12.86
C LEU A 230 -4.76 -11.67 13.19
N HIS A 231 -5.90 -11.02 13.40
CA HIS A 231 -5.93 -9.61 13.81
C HIS A 231 -5.21 -9.35 15.14
N THR A 232 -5.39 -10.25 16.12
CA THR A 232 -4.70 -10.12 17.41
C THR A 232 -3.20 -10.32 17.25
N ALA A 233 -2.79 -11.32 16.47
CA ALA A 233 -1.42 -11.61 16.12
C ALA A 233 -0.72 -10.42 15.46
N THR A 234 -1.37 -9.80 14.46
CA THR A 234 -0.83 -8.60 13.81
C THR A 234 -0.63 -7.44 14.79
N LYS A 235 -1.52 -7.31 15.76
CA LYS A 235 -1.45 -6.24 16.76
C LYS A 235 -0.33 -6.48 17.78
N GLU A 236 -0.10 -7.73 18.16
CA GLU A 236 0.99 -8.15 19.04
C GLU A 236 2.33 -7.99 18.34
N LEU A 237 2.46 -8.37 17.06
CA LEU A 237 3.66 -8.17 16.25
C LEU A 237 4.08 -6.69 16.24
N VAL A 238 3.15 -5.76 15.98
CA VAL A 238 3.46 -4.32 15.96
C VAL A 238 3.95 -3.82 17.33
N ASN A 239 3.41 -4.35 18.43
CA ASN A 239 3.83 -3.97 19.79
C ASN A 239 5.17 -4.63 20.20
N ASP A 240 5.52 -5.77 19.61
CA ASP A 240 6.80 -6.46 19.90
C ASP A 240 7.97 -5.93 19.07
N LEU A 241 7.70 -5.21 17.96
CA LEU A 241 8.75 -4.54 17.18
C LEU A 241 9.51 -3.46 17.99
N ASP A 242 8.86 -2.91 19.02
CA ASP A 242 9.50 -1.95 19.95
C ASP A 242 10.34 -2.64 21.07
N LYS A 243 10.25 -3.98 21.18
CA LYS A 243 11.01 -4.72 22.19
C LYS A 243 12.14 -5.47 21.50
N THR A 244 13.34 -5.03 21.72
CA THR A 244 14.61 -5.61 21.24
C THR A 244 14.92 -7.00 21.83
N ASP A 245 13.93 -7.84 22.04
CA ASP A 245 14.15 -9.17 22.63
C ASP A 245 13.99 -10.26 21.57
N ASN A 246 14.92 -11.22 21.59
CA ASN A 246 14.98 -12.44 20.76
C ASN A 246 13.78 -13.38 21.01
N SER A 247 12.56 -12.84 20.94
CA SER A 247 11.35 -13.65 21.08
C SER A 247 11.21 -14.62 19.92
N GLU A 248 10.82 -15.86 20.22
CA GLU A 248 10.54 -16.89 19.21
C GLU A 248 9.60 -16.36 18.13
N PRO A 249 9.71 -16.85 16.87
CA PRO A 249 8.82 -16.43 15.79
C PRO A 249 7.36 -16.61 16.20
N PHE A 250 6.54 -15.58 16.00
CA PHE A 250 5.14 -15.61 16.38
C PHE A 250 4.39 -16.58 15.47
N LYS A 251 3.98 -17.74 16.02
CA LYS A 251 3.24 -18.76 15.27
C LYS A 251 1.74 -18.53 15.37
N VAL A 252 1.08 -18.23 14.25
CA VAL A 252 -0.37 -18.12 14.15
C VAL A 252 -0.98 -19.50 13.89
N ASP A 253 -1.46 -20.17 14.95
CA ASP A 253 -2.05 -21.49 14.87
C ASP A 253 -3.50 -21.42 14.33
N ILE A 254 -3.65 -21.54 13.01
CA ILE A 254 -4.92 -21.57 12.26
C ILE A 254 -4.90 -22.78 11.33
N HIS A 255 -5.90 -23.67 11.48
CA HIS A 255 -6.07 -24.87 10.65
C HIS A 255 -7.49 -24.86 10.07
N THR A 256 -7.63 -24.23 8.91
CA THR A 256 -8.90 -24.12 8.19
C THR A 256 -8.90 -24.88 6.87
N ASN A 257 -7.72 -25.33 6.39
CA ASN A 257 -7.48 -25.95 5.09
C ASN A 257 -8.04 -25.11 3.93
N ASP A 258 -7.83 -23.80 3.99
CA ASP A 258 -8.26 -22.81 3.00
C ASP A 258 -7.29 -21.60 2.98
N GLU A 259 -7.62 -20.57 2.23
CA GLU A 259 -6.81 -19.36 2.06
C GLU A 259 -6.52 -18.61 3.37
N LEU A 260 -7.26 -18.88 4.45
CA LEU A 260 -7.00 -18.30 5.77
C LEU A 260 -5.81 -18.98 6.48
N GLU A 261 -5.59 -20.26 6.24
CA GLU A 261 -4.40 -20.98 6.71
C GLU A 261 -3.17 -20.52 5.94
N ASP A 262 -3.25 -20.44 4.59
CA ASP A 262 -2.17 -19.91 3.75
C ASP A 262 -1.78 -18.47 4.16
N LEU A 263 -2.78 -17.65 4.50
CA LEU A 263 -2.54 -16.29 4.99
C LEU A 263 -1.84 -16.28 6.36
N ALA A 264 -2.19 -17.21 7.25
CA ALA A 264 -1.55 -17.34 8.57
C ALA A 264 -0.09 -17.79 8.45
N ASP A 265 0.19 -18.72 7.55
CA ASP A 265 1.54 -19.19 7.25
C ASP A 265 2.39 -18.09 6.61
N SER A 266 1.83 -17.36 5.64
CA SER A 266 2.48 -16.20 5.02
C SER A 266 2.79 -15.10 6.04
N PHE A 267 1.90 -14.88 7.01
CA PHE A 267 2.12 -13.94 8.10
C PHE A 267 3.26 -14.39 9.04
N THR A 268 3.32 -15.69 9.37
CA THR A 268 4.39 -16.27 10.18
C THR A 268 5.75 -16.16 9.48
N GLN A 269 5.77 -16.41 8.17
CA GLN A 269 6.98 -16.24 7.35
C GLN A 269 7.44 -14.78 7.32
N MET A 270 6.50 -13.84 7.12
CA MET A 270 6.79 -12.41 7.13
C MET A 270 7.38 -11.94 8.48
N ASP A 271 6.89 -12.43 9.63
CA ASP A 271 7.47 -12.14 10.95
C ASP A 271 8.92 -12.62 11.03
N THR A 272 9.18 -13.85 10.56
CA THR A 272 10.52 -14.44 10.54
C THR A 272 11.49 -13.63 9.68
N ASP A 273 11.08 -13.28 8.47
CA ASP A 273 11.89 -12.51 7.53
C ASP A 273 12.17 -11.10 8.06
N LEU A 274 11.18 -10.45 8.67
CA LEU A 274 11.30 -9.13 9.28
C LEU A 274 12.31 -9.13 10.43
N LYS A 275 12.24 -10.12 11.34
CA LYS A 275 13.21 -10.27 12.44
C LYS A 275 14.63 -10.49 11.92
N GLN A 276 14.81 -11.34 10.91
CA GLN A 276 16.12 -11.54 10.26
C GLN A 276 16.64 -10.23 9.63
N TYR A 277 15.77 -9.46 8.99
CA TYR A 277 16.15 -8.19 8.39
C TYR A 277 16.58 -7.16 9.43
N ILE A 278 15.84 -7.05 10.54
CA ILE A 278 16.19 -6.15 11.66
C ILE A 278 17.55 -6.53 12.25
N ASN A 279 17.78 -7.80 12.58
CA ASN A 279 19.04 -8.28 13.11
C ASN A 279 20.21 -7.99 12.16
N ARG A 280 19.99 -8.15 10.85
CA ARG A 280 21.00 -7.84 9.84
C ARG A 280 21.32 -6.35 9.77
N LEU A 281 20.28 -5.49 9.87
CA LEU A 281 20.48 -4.04 9.92
C LEU A 281 21.25 -3.62 11.17
N GLU A 282 20.92 -4.17 12.34
CA GLU A 282 21.64 -3.89 13.59
C GLU A 282 23.12 -4.30 13.47
N THR A 283 23.41 -5.50 12.97
CA THR A 283 24.79 -5.96 12.76
C THR A 283 25.56 -5.01 11.84
N VAL A 284 24.99 -4.68 10.67
CA VAL A 284 25.63 -3.76 9.71
C VAL A 284 25.82 -2.36 10.31
N THR A 285 24.86 -1.90 11.11
CA THR A 285 24.95 -0.59 11.77
C THR A 285 26.07 -0.60 12.81
N MET A 286 26.16 -1.64 13.64
CA MET A 286 27.25 -1.79 14.64
C MET A 286 28.63 -1.88 13.96
N GLU A 287 28.77 -2.62 12.87
CA GLU A 287 30.02 -2.69 12.11
C GLU A 287 30.40 -1.32 11.53
N LYS A 288 29.44 -0.60 10.96
CA LYS A 288 29.66 0.76 10.44
C LYS A 288 30.09 1.74 11.53
N GLU A 289 29.45 1.71 12.69
CA GLU A 289 29.79 2.55 13.84
C GLU A 289 31.20 2.21 14.36
N LYS A 290 31.55 0.92 14.42
CA LYS A 290 32.89 0.47 14.83
C LYS A 290 33.96 0.99 13.85
N ILE A 291 33.78 0.79 12.55
CA ILE A 291 34.71 1.28 11.51
C ILE A 291 34.86 2.81 11.62
N ARG A 292 33.75 3.54 11.80
CA ARG A 292 33.79 4.99 11.96
C ARG A 292 34.58 5.42 13.22
N ALA A 293 34.41 4.71 14.31
CA ALA A 293 35.17 4.97 15.53
C ALA A 293 36.68 4.72 15.33
N GLU A 294 37.06 3.64 14.64
CA GLU A 294 38.45 3.33 14.30
C GLU A 294 39.07 4.39 13.37
N LEU A 295 38.32 4.84 12.36
CA LEU A 295 38.75 5.93 11.47
C LEU A 295 38.92 7.25 12.20
N ASN A 296 38.02 7.60 13.11
CA ASN A 296 38.16 8.84 13.92
C ASN A 296 39.44 8.83 14.76
N VAL A 297 39.86 7.67 15.26
CA VAL A 297 41.14 7.55 15.97
C VAL A 297 42.30 7.76 15.02
N ALA A 298 42.26 7.18 13.81
CA ALA A 298 43.30 7.38 12.79
C ALA A 298 43.41 8.85 12.37
N THR A 299 42.28 9.53 12.14
CA THR A 299 42.24 10.97 11.86
C THR A 299 42.94 11.78 12.94
N LYS A 300 42.59 11.49 14.20
CA LYS A 300 43.21 12.22 15.32
C LYS A 300 44.71 12.00 15.43
N ILE A 301 45.19 10.75 15.19
CA ILE A 301 46.62 10.46 15.17
C ILE A 301 47.32 11.25 14.03
N GLN A 302 46.73 11.26 12.83
CA GLN A 302 47.24 12.00 11.70
C GLN A 302 47.31 13.51 12.00
N GLU A 303 46.24 14.06 12.51
CA GLU A 303 46.15 15.45 12.91
C GLU A 303 47.19 15.85 13.97
N ASP A 304 47.44 14.98 14.93
CA ASP A 304 48.45 15.21 16.00
C ASP A 304 49.89 15.12 15.45
N MET A 305 50.08 14.52 14.26
CA MET A 305 51.39 14.50 13.59
C MET A 305 51.73 15.77 12.83
N LEU A 306 50.73 16.57 12.45
CA LEU A 306 50.97 17.84 11.78
C LEU A 306 51.24 18.93 12.79
N PRO A 307 52.15 19.88 12.52
CA PRO A 307 52.35 21.03 13.38
C PRO A 307 51.08 21.90 13.43
N ARG A 308 50.46 22.06 14.62
CA ARG A 308 49.19 22.79 14.76
C ARG A 308 49.27 24.02 15.65
N ILE A 309 50.37 24.21 16.32
CA ILE A 309 50.54 25.35 17.25
C ILE A 309 51.19 26.49 16.46
N PHE A 310 50.46 27.57 16.29
CA PHE A 310 50.93 28.78 15.63
C PHE A 310 50.93 29.97 16.59
N PRO A 311 51.94 30.85 16.56
CA PRO A 311 53.17 30.69 15.81
C PRO A 311 54.02 29.52 16.33
N PRO A 312 54.63 28.71 15.40
CA PRO A 312 55.36 27.50 15.81
C PRO A 312 56.69 27.80 16.51
N PHE A 313 57.25 28.98 16.27
CA PHE A 313 58.54 29.45 16.83
C PHE A 313 58.35 30.85 17.44
N PRO A 314 57.68 30.98 18.59
CA PRO A 314 57.36 32.29 19.19
C PRO A 314 58.58 33.09 19.62
N GLU A 315 59.77 32.50 19.70
CA GLU A 315 61.02 33.14 20.06
C GLU A 315 61.82 33.65 18.86
N ARG A 316 61.21 33.52 17.64
CA ARG A 316 61.87 33.89 16.38
C ARG A 316 61.10 35.03 15.72
N ASP A 317 61.75 36.12 15.49
CA ASP A 317 61.16 37.30 14.86
C ASP A 317 61.57 37.47 13.38
N GLU A 318 62.48 36.61 12.89
CA GLU A 318 62.99 36.65 11.51
C GLU A 318 61.96 36.26 10.46
N PHE A 319 60.93 35.55 10.87
CA PHE A 319 59.84 35.11 9.99
C PHE A 319 58.56 34.85 10.76
N THR A 320 57.43 34.88 10.04
CA THR A 320 56.16 34.28 10.49
C THR A 320 55.73 33.20 9.50
N LEU A 321 55.04 32.19 10.02
CA LEU A 321 54.66 31.05 9.22
C LEU A 321 53.29 30.56 9.68
N TYR A 322 52.43 30.17 8.74
CA TYR A 322 51.15 29.50 8.97
C TYR A 322 50.92 28.40 7.94
N ALA A 323 50.23 27.36 8.32
CA ALA A 323 49.85 26.27 7.44
C ALA A 323 48.47 25.68 7.82
N SER A 324 47.76 25.18 6.83
CA SER A 324 46.48 24.47 7.05
C SER A 324 46.40 23.26 6.13
N MET A 325 45.67 22.26 6.59
CA MET A 325 45.33 21.08 5.80
C MET A 325 43.87 20.74 6.10
N ASP A 326 43.06 20.60 5.06
CA ASP A 326 41.64 20.22 5.11
C ASP A 326 41.45 18.95 4.27
N PRO A 327 41.25 17.79 4.91
CA PRO A 327 41.16 16.52 4.22
C PRO A 327 39.77 16.34 3.56
N ALA A 328 39.74 15.78 2.35
CA ALA A 328 38.50 15.46 1.63
C ALA A 328 37.77 14.24 2.16
N ARG A 329 38.44 13.39 2.95
CA ARG A 329 37.92 12.22 3.61
C ARG A 329 38.24 12.23 5.11
N GLU A 330 37.88 11.17 5.83
CA GLU A 330 38.21 11.05 7.25
C GLU A 330 39.72 11.15 7.54
N VAL A 331 40.57 10.68 6.59
CA VAL A 331 42.03 10.80 6.64
C VAL A 331 42.54 11.20 5.28
N GLY A 332 43.55 12.10 5.24
CA GLY A 332 44.14 12.65 4.03
C GLY A 332 45.50 12.03 3.65
N GLY A 333 45.89 12.22 2.39
CA GLY A 333 47.22 11.90 1.86
C GLY A 333 48.19 13.05 2.01
N ASP A 334 47.68 14.25 2.08
CA ASP A 334 48.42 15.49 2.16
C ASP A 334 49.12 15.70 3.49
N PHE A 335 50.23 16.43 3.45
CA PHE A 335 50.85 16.94 4.66
C PHE A 335 51.73 18.15 4.41
N TYR A 336 51.94 18.91 5.46
CA TYR A 336 52.97 19.92 5.58
C TYR A 336 53.84 19.62 6.78
N ASP A 337 55.08 20.09 6.73
CA ASP A 337 55.94 20.15 7.92
C ASP A 337 56.90 21.36 7.83
N PHE A 338 57.28 21.83 8.98
CA PHE A 338 58.32 22.85 9.13
C PHE A 338 59.08 22.59 10.43
N PHE A 339 60.39 22.71 10.34
CA PHE A 339 61.28 22.41 11.46
C PHE A 339 62.62 23.13 11.33
N LEU A 340 63.22 23.46 12.44
CA LEU A 340 64.59 23.92 12.44
C LEU A 340 65.53 22.75 12.27
N ILE A 341 66.39 22.81 11.22
CA ILE A 341 67.49 21.86 11.02
C ILE A 341 68.59 22.15 12.03
N ASP A 342 68.91 23.43 12.15
CA ASP A 342 69.79 23.99 13.13
C ASP A 342 69.34 25.41 13.53
N LYS A 343 70.18 26.20 14.23
CA LYS A 343 69.80 27.54 14.68
C LYS A 343 69.47 28.52 13.55
N ASN A 344 70.01 28.32 12.35
CA ASN A 344 69.96 29.24 11.24
C ASN A 344 69.18 28.72 10.03
N HIS A 345 68.89 27.40 9.96
CA HIS A 345 68.28 26.79 8.80
C HIS A 345 66.89 26.26 9.15
N LEU A 346 65.88 26.72 8.39
CA LEU A 346 64.48 26.28 8.48
C LEU A 346 64.20 25.36 7.29
N GLY A 347 63.73 24.14 7.60
CA GLY A 347 63.17 23.21 6.62
C GLY A 347 61.68 23.46 6.45
N LEU A 348 61.21 23.55 5.19
CA LEU A 348 59.81 23.69 4.81
C LEU A 348 59.46 22.51 3.88
N VAL A 349 58.36 21.84 4.14
CA VAL A 349 57.87 20.69 3.39
C VAL A 349 56.40 20.84 3.15
N ILE A 350 55.96 20.60 1.92
CA ILE A 350 54.58 20.36 1.55
C ILE A 350 54.55 19.19 0.57
N ALA A 351 53.59 18.31 0.72
CA ALA A 351 53.57 17.06 -0.04
C ALA A 351 52.12 16.51 -0.15
N ASP A 352 51.89 15.76 -1.19
CA ASP A 352 50.64 15.06 -1.49
C ASP A 352 50.93 13.62 -1.90
N VAL A 353 50.27 12.67 -1.25
CA VAL A 353 50.37 11.22 -1.52
C VAL A 353 49.27 10.81 -2.49
N SER A 354 49.67 10.14 -3.54
CA SER A 354 48.74 9.53 -4.49
C SER A 354 47.73 8.60 -3.79
N ASP A 355 46.49 8.56 -4.32
CA ASP A 355 45.36 7.82 -3.73
C ASP A 355 44.81 8.50 -2.45
N LYS A 356 43.76 7.95 -1.84
CA LYS A 356 43.03 8.57 -0.70
C LYS A 356 42.66 7.55 0.37
N GLY A 357 42.46 8.04 1.57
CA GLY A 357 42.03 7.23 2.71
C GLY A 357 43.21 6.57 3.45
N VAL A 358 42.95 5.48 4.17
CA VAL A 358 43.89 4.89 5.13
C VAL A 358 45.27 4.51 4.51
N PRO A 359 45.37 3.91 3.32
CA PRO A 359 46.67 3.60 2.73
C PRO A 359 47.53 4.85 2.49
N ALA A 360 46.94 5.90 1.87
CA ALA A 360 47.61 7.17 1.61
C ALA A 360 48.03 7.85 2.93
N ALA A 361 47.18 7.88 3.93
CA ALA A 361 47.47 8.43 5.26
C ALA A 361 48.65 7.72 5.96
N LEU A 362 48.73 6.40 5.87
CA LEU A 362 49.89 5.65 6.41
C LEU A 362 51.18 5.94 5.66
N PHE A 363 51.10 6.03 4.32
CA PHE A 363 52.25 6.37 3.49
C PHE A 363 52.73 7.80 3.75
N MET A 364 51.79 8.72 3.97
CA MET A 364 52.06 10.10 4.39
C MET A 364 52.91 10.16 5.67
N VAL A 365 52.51 9.39 6.71
CA VAL A 365 53.22 9.33 7.98
C VAL A 365 54.66 8.85 7.81
N ILE A 366 54.86 7.84 6.95
CA ILE A 366 56.19 7.31 6.66
C ILE A 366 57.01 8.38 5.91
N ALA A 367 56.46 8.97 4.82
CA ALA A 367 57.13 9.96 4.00
C ALA A 367 57.52 11.19 4.84
N LYS A 368 56.59 11.75 5.62
CA LYS A 368 56.82 12.86 6.55
C LYS A 368 57.94 12.58 7.54
N THR A 369 57.92 11.41 8.16
CA THR A 369 58.91 11.02 9.17
C THR A 369 60.31 10.87 8.53
N LEU A 370 60.39 10.23 7.38
CA LEU A 370 61.64 10.07 6.66
C LEU A 370 62.23 11.40 6.19
N LEU A 371 61.42 12.27 5.58
CA LEU A 371 61.84 13.61 5.15
C LEU A 371 62.40 14.45 6.30
N LYS A 372 61.67 14.55 7.42
CA LYS A 372 62.09 15.28 8.59
C LYS A 372 63.38 14.72 9.20
N THR A 373 63.42 13.41 9.45
CA THR A 373 64.59 12.76 10.06
C THR A 373 65.80 12.88 9.17
N ARG A 374 65.66 12.71 7.85
CA ARG A 374 66.77 12.83 6.92
C ARG A 374 67.28 14.28 6.82
N ALA A 375 66.36 15.25 6.76
CA ALA A 375 66.72 16.69 6.72
C ALA A 375 67.48 17.12 8.00
N GLN A 376 67.09 16.69 9.17
CA GLN A 376 67.75 16.96 10.43
C GLN A 376 69.15 16.38 10.53
N ASN A 377 69.44 15.32 9.74
CA ASN A 377 70.81 14.78 9.65
C ASN A 377 71.73 15.56 8.72
N GLY A 378 71.24 16.65 8.11
CA GLY A 378 71.99 17.50 7.19
C GLY A 378 71.92 17.01 5.75
N GLY A 379 72.54 17.73 4.85
CA GLY A 379 72.49 17.50 3.39
C GLY A 379 71.66 18.55 2.69
N THR A 380 71.68 18.51 1.35
CA THR A 380 70.91 19.44 0.55
C THR A 380 69.52 18.85 0.17
N PRO A 381 68.54 19.63 -0.25
CA PRO A 381 67.22 19.11 -0.61
C PRO A 381 67.25 17.96 -1.62
N LYS A 382 68.09 17.96 -2.63
CA LYS A 382 68.22 16.86 -3.59
C LYS A 382 68.73 15.57 -2.92
N ASP A 383 69.71 15.70 -2.00
CA ASP A 383 70.28 14.53 -1.29
C ASP A 383 69.22 13.91 -0.37
N ILE A 384 68.43 14.77 0.30
CA ILE A 384 67.34 14.35 1.15
C ILE A 384 66.25 13.61 0.36
N LEU A 385 65.82 14.20 -0.76
CA LEU A 385 64.80 13.58 -1.62
C LEU A 385 65.31 12.28 -2.25
N PHE A 386 66.58 12.18 -2.64
CA PHE A 386 67.17 10.96 -3.17
C PHE A 386 67.17 9.82 -2.17
N ASP A 387 67.64 10.07 -0.95
CA ASP A 387 67.66 9.04 0.11
C ASP A 387 66.27 8.60 0.53
N VAL A 388 65.34 9.56 0.68
CA VAL A 388 63.93 9.27 1.03
C VAL A 388 63.21 8.54 -0.10
N ASN A 389 63.45 8.91 -1.38
CA ASN A 389 62.90 8.21 -2.53
C ASN A 389 63.25 6.73 -2.51
N ASN A 390 64.54 6.40 -2.33
CA ASN A 390 64.98 5.02 -2.28
C ASN A 390 64.42 4.25 -1.08
N SER A 391 64.36 4.88 0.08
CA SER A 391 63.73 4.27 1.27
C SER A 391 62.22 4.03 1.08
N LEU A 392 61.49 4.90 0.39
CA LEU A 392 60.07 4.74 0.10
C LEU A 392 59.81 3.73 -1.02
N CYS A 393 60.74 3.55 -1.98
CA CYS A 393 60.63 2.50 -3.00
C CYS A 393 60.74 1.09 -2.40
N GLU A 394 61.47 0.94 -1.29
CA GLU A 394 61.59 -0.36 -0.61
C GLU A 394 60.26 -0.79 0.04
N GLY A 395 59.67 -1.89 -0.41
CA GLY A 395 58.45 -2.44 0.15
C GLY A 395 57.15 -1.68 -0.24
N ASN A 396 57.18 -0.89 -1.28
CA ASN A 396 56.04 -0.14 -1.82
C ASN A 396 55.15 -1.03 -2.74
N ASP A 397 54.62 -2.13 -2.19
CA ASP A 397 53.73 -3.04 -2.94
C ASP A 397 52.42 -2.36 -3.40
N ALA A 398 52.01 -1.33 -2.72
CA ALA A 398 50.80 -0.55 -3.03
C ALA A 398 51.01 0.40 -4.23
N ASN A 399 52.27 0.56 -4.73
CA ASN A 399 52.64 1.49 -5.80
C ASN A 399 52.18 2.94 -5.54
N LEU A 400 52.21 3.38 -4.29
CA LEU A 400 51.92 4.76 -3.92
C LEU A 400 53.12 5.62 -4.24
N PHE A 401 52.89 6.86 -4.60
CA PHE A 401 53.92 7.88 -4.79
C PHE A 401 53.56 9.14 -4.01
N VAL A 402 54.48 10.01 -3.80
CA VAL A 402 54.24 11.29 -3.12
C VAL A 402 54.93 12.44 -3.86
N THR A 403 54.16 13.46 -4.17
CA THR A 403 54.72 14.72 -4.69
C THR A 403 55.24 15.52 -3.49
N VAL A 404 56.41 16.11 -3.64
CA VAL A 404 57.07 16.85 -2.55
C VAL A 404 57.73 18.11 -3.04
N TRP A 405 57.45 19.25 -2.41
CA TRP A 405 58.27 20.41 -2.44
C TRP A 405 59.01 20.55 -1.11
N LEU A 406 60.34 20.49 -1.14
CA LEU A 406 61.22 20.61 0.03
C LEU A 406 62.14 21.79 -0.14
N ALA A 407 62.18 22.71 0.85
CA ALA A 407 63.11 23.83 0.87
C ALA A 407 63.86 23.93 2.20
N ILE A 408 65.08 24.41 2.12
CA ILE A 408 65.93 24.79 3.26
C ILE A 408 66.26 26.26 3.10
N LEU A 409 65.81 27.09 4.07
CA LEU A 409 65.97 28.52 4.12
C LEU A 409 67.03 28.88 5.19
N ASP A 410 68.11 29.56 4.82
CA ASP A 410 69.03 30.22 5.75
C ASP A 410 68.40 31.52 6.28
N LEU A 411 68.02 31.53 7.55
CA LEU A 411 67.34 32.63 8.21
C LEU A 411 68.26 33.87 8.40
N THR A 412 69.57 33.70 8.28
CA THR A 412 70.52 34.80 8.42
C THR A 412 70.76 35.59 7.14
N THR A 413 70.65 34.90 6.00
CA THR A 413 70.91 35.48 4.68
C THR A 413 69.69 35.64 3.81
N GLY A 414 68.60 34.89 4.12
CA GLY A 414 67.39 34.78 3.32
C GLY A 414 67.57 33.90 2.08
N LYS A 415 68.74 33.26 1.89
CA LYS A 415 69.02 32.36 0.77
C LYS A 415 68.38 30.99 1.10
N GLY A 416 67.68 30.48 0.12
CA GLY A 416 67.05 29.16 0.18
C GLY A 416 67.47 28.27 -0.98
N ILE A 417 67.44 26.97 -0.71
CA ILE A 417 67.57 25.93 -1.75
C ILE A 417 66.33 25.06 -1.65
N ALA A 418 65.68 24.82 -2.78
CA ALA A 418 64.53 23.96 -2.89
C ALA A 418 64.72 22.82 -3.90
N ALA A 419 64.06 21.70 -3.70
CA ALA A 419 63.92 20.64 -4.71
C ALA A 419 62.44 20.27 -4.83
N ASN A 420 61.99 20.05 -6.07
CA ASN A 420 60.59 19.74 -6.38
C ASN A 420 60.50 18.34 -7.03
N ALA A 421 59.84 17.43 -6.35
CA ALA A 421 59.56 16.07 -6.81
C ALA A 421 58.10 15.98 -7.28
N GLY A 422 57.77 16.62 -8.42
CA GLY A 422 56.46 16.56 -9.05
C GLY A 422 55.33 17.28 -8.33
N HIS A 423 55.65 18.23 -7.45
CA HIS A 423 54.71 19.01 -6.68
C HIS A 423 54.40 20.37 -7.33
N GLU A 424 53.33 21.02 -6.92
CA GLU A 424 52.94 22.34 -7.42
C GLU A 424 54.04 23.39 -7.25
N ASN A 425 54.05 24.37 -8.17
CA ASN A 425 55.04 25.43 -8.14
C ASN A 425 54.72 26.47 -7.06
N PRO A 426 55.72 26.97 -6.31
CA PRO A 426 55.51 27.99 -5.27
C PRO A 426 55.15 29.36 -5.86
N ILE A 427 54.42 30.15 -5.09
CA ILE A 427 54.07 31.53 -5.40
C ILE A 427 54.87 32.46 -4.49
N LEU A 428 55.57 33.43 -5.08
CA LEU A 428 56.44 34.35 -4.35
C LEU A 428 55.95 35.80 -4.51
N ARG A 429 55.95 36.56 -3.45
CA ARG A 429 55.76 38.01 -3.47
C ARG A 429 57.05 38.69 -3.03
N ARG A 430 57.55 39.58 -3.86
CA ARG A 430 58.60 40.54 -3.49
C ARG A 430 57.98 41.81 -2.91
N VAL A 431 58.71 42.47 -2.00
CA VAL A 431 58.24 43.74 -1.43
C VAL A 431 57.85 44.73 -2.54
N GLY A 432 56.60 45.22 -2.45
CA GLY A 432 56.07 46.20 -3.41
C GLY A 432 55.76 45.64 -4.82
N LYS A 433 55.76 44.30 -4.97
CA LYS A 433 55.37 43.62 -6.23
C LYS A 433 54.19 42.67 -6.00
N PRO A 434 53.48 42.31 -7.02
CA PRO A 434 52.45 41.28 -6.93
C PRO A 434 53.03 39.90 -6.61
N PHE A 435 52.17 38.98 -6.19
CA PHE A 435 52.49 37.56 -6.13
C PHE A 435 52.64 37.00 -7.55
N GLU A 436 53.70 36.24 -7.78
CA GLU A 436 54.01 35.59 -9.04
C GLU A 436 54.41 34.13 -8.77
N MET A 437 53.97 33.20 -9.66
CA MET A 437 54.40 31.81 -9.60
C MET A 437 55.85 31.68 -10.06
N ILE A 438 56.63 30.86 -9.34
CA ILE A 438 58.00 30.53 -9.71
C ILE A 438 57.99 29.16 -10.37
N GLU A 439 58.25 29.11 -11.65
CA GLU A 439 58.31 27.85 -12.38
C GLU A 439 59.69 27.19 -12.26
N TYR A 440 59.64 25.91 -11.83
CA TYR A 440 60.79 25.03 -11.78
C TYR A 440 60.62 23.85 -12.73
N PRO A 441 61.68 23.29 -13.31
CA PRO A 441 61.63 21.98 -13.94
C PRO A 441 61.24 20.93 -12.86
N HIS A 442 60.24 20.11 -13.15
CA HIS A 442 59.76 19.08 -12.22
C HIS A 442 60.56 17.79 -12.38
N CYS A 443 61.00 17.20 -11.27
CA CYS A 443 61.46 15.83 -11.19
C CYS A 443 60.25 14.89 -10.95
N PRO A 444 60.41 13.59 -11.22
CA PRO A 444 59.33 12.63 -10.87
C PRO A 444 59.01 12.64 -9.38
N PRO A 445 57.78 12.31 -8.96
CA PRO A 445 57.40 12.11 -7.57
C PRO A 445 58.27 11.07 -6.86
N LEU A 446 58.36 11.16 -5.52
CA LEU A 446 59.06 10.16 -4.69
C LEU A 446 58.33 8.81 -4.73
N ALA A 447 59.07 7.75 -4.53
CA ALA A 447 58.60 6.34 -4.49
C ALA A 447 58.09 5.82 -5.85
N LEU A 448 58.21 6.55 -6.93
CA LEU A 448 57.82 6.16 -8.28
C LEU A 448 58.94 5.36 -9.00
N ILE A 449 60.14 5.86 -8.95
CA ILE A 449 61.30 5.28 -9.64
C ILE A 449 62.52 5.28 -8.70
N PRO A 450 63.11 4.09 -8.40
CA PRO A 450 64.32 4.03 -7.60
C PRO A 450 65.47 4.78 -8.25
N ASP A 451 66.43 5.24 -7.47
CA ASP A 451 67.62 5.96 -7.88
C ASP A 451 67.38 7.25 -8.71
N THR A 452 66.17 7.82 -8.58
CA THR A 452 65.81 9.10 -9.17
C THR A 452 66.72 10.22 -8.63
N LYS A 453 67.34 10.96 -9.53
CA LYS A 453 68.11 12.17 -9.16
C LYS A 453 67.20 13.38 -9.20
N PHE A 454 67.31 14.21 -8.17
CA PHE A 454 66.53 15.44 -8.03
C PHE A 454 67.41 16.67 -8.33
N ASP A 455 66.80 17.68 -8.94
CA ASP A 455 67.43 18.94 -9.18
C ASP A 455 67.17 19.95 -8.08
N GLU A 456 68.11 20.85 -7.81
CA GLU A 456 67.98 21.92 -6.81
C GLU A 456 67.81 23.27 -7.51
N HIS A 457 67.00 24.11 -6.87
CA HIS A 457 66.70 25.46 -7.29
C HIS A 457 67.05 26.44 -6.19
N GLU A 458 67.91 27.40 -6.43
CA GLU A 458 68.19 28.46 -5.48
C GLU A 458 67.10 29.54 -5.52
N PHE A 459 66.73 30.03 -4.38
CA PHE A 459 65.86 31.18 -4.22
C PHE A 459 66.37 32.07 -3.12
N GLU A 460 65.90 33.30 -3.07
CA GLU A 460 66.32 34.25 -2.03
C GLU A 460 65.09 35.04 -1.59
N LEU A 461 64.87 35.15 -0.29
CA LEU A 461 63.85 36.00 0.33
C LEU A 461 64.53 37.24 0.94
N HIS A 462 64.09 38.43 0.54
CA HIS A 462 64.47 39.67 1.21
C HIS A 462 63.49 40.00 2.33
N PRO A 463 63.92 40.81 3.29
CA PRO A 463 63.00 41.26 4.36
C PRO A 463 61.69 41.86 3.79
N GLY A 464 60.54 41.28 4.14
CA GLY A 464 59.21 41.65 3.67
C GLY A 464 58.70 40.79 2.50
N ASP A 465 59.49 39.84 1.97
CA ASP A 465 59.04 38.89 0.95
C ASP A 465 58.21 37.78 1.59
N SER A 466 57.26 37.25 0.82
CA SER A 466 56.38 36.14 1.26
C SER A 466 56.38 35.01 0.22
N LEU A 467 56.40 33.78 0.70
CA LEU A 467 56.33 32.57 -0.10
C LEU A 467 55.08 31.79 0.27
N PHE A 468 54.33 31.31 -0.72
CA PHE A 468 53.12 30.53 -0.57
C PHE A 468 53.26 29.24 -1.38
N VAL A 469 53.01 28.09 -0.74
CA VAL A 469 53.04 26.77 -1.38
C VAL A 469 51.75 26.03 -1.05
N TYR A 470 51.30 25.15 -1.93
CA TYR A 470 49.98 24.52 -1.87
C TYR A 470 50.02 23.19 -2.62
N THR A 471 49.08 22.29 -2.28
CA THR A 471 48.81 21.03 -2.99
C THR A 471 47.79 21.24 -4.10
N ASP A 472 47.69 20.28 -5.02
CA ASP A 472 46.83 20.34 -6.21
C ASP A 472 45.33 20.44 -5.83
N GLY A 473 44.90 19.95 -4.64
CA GLY A 473 43.53 20.11 -4.17
C GLY A 473 43.05 21.56 -4.10
N ALA A 474 43.95 22.55 -3.95
CA ALA A 474 43.57 23.97 -4.00
C ALA A 474 43.20 24.44 -5.42
N PRO A 475 44.05 24.33 -6.45
CA PRO A 475 43.68 24.71 -7.81
C PRO A 475 42.68 23.79 -8.49
N GLU A 476 42.61 22.51 -8.10
CA GLU A 476 41.68 21.50 -8.62
C GLU A 476 40.32 21.49 -7.94
N ALA A 477 40.10 22.29 -6.91
CA ALA A 477 38.80 22.45 -6.30
C ALA A 477 37.70 22.74 -7.34
N MET A 478 36.66 21.96 -7.39
CA MET A 478 35.64 21.99 -8.47
C MET A 478 34.31 22.57 -7.98
N ASP A 479 33.68 23.36 -8.86
CA ASP A 479 32.29 23.75 -8.68
C ASP A 479 31.32 22.64 -9.13
N ILE A 480 30.00 22.86 -8.99
CA ILE A 480 28.96 21.90 -9.40
C ILE A 480 28.96 21.60 -10.90
N ASP A 481 29.50 22.51 -11.71
CA ASP A 481 29.67 22.36 -13.17
C ASP A 481 31.01 21.69 -13.54
N LYS A 482 31.78 21.21 -12.55
CA LYS A 482 33.13 20.59 -12.71
C LYS A 482 34.17 21.52 -13.28
N LYS A 483 34.06 22.82 -13.06
CA LYS A 483 35.11 23.77 -13.38
C LYS A 483 36.10 23.85 -12.24
N GLN A 484 37.37 23.83 -12.51
CA GLN A 484 38.43 23.95 -11.51
C GLN A 484 38.65 25.40 -11.07
N PHE A 485 39.04 25.57 -9.82
CA PHE A 485 39.40 26.89 -9.24
C PHE A 485 40.58 27.52 -9.95
N THR A 486 41.60 26.77 -10.22
CA THR A 486 42.85 27.09 -10.95
C THR A 486 43.86 27.92 -10.16
N THR A 487 45.15 27.70 -10.45
CA THR A 487 46.28 28.44 -9.85
C THR A 487 46.20 29.96 -10.10
N SER A 488 45.68 30.39 -11.27
CA SER A 488 45.53 31.84 -11.54
C SER A 488 44.61 32.52 -10.55
N ARG A 489 43.55 31.86 -10.10
CA ARG A 489 42.67 32.44 -9.07
C ARG A 489 43.30 32.46 -7.67
N ILE A 490 44.20 31.51 -7.37
CA ILE A 490 44.99 31.58 -6.13
C ILE A 490 45.85 32.84 -6.16
N VAL A 491 46.60 33.07 -7.26
CA VAL A 491 47.43 34.25 -7.46
C VAL A 491 46.62 35.55 -7.43
N ASP A 492 45.48 35.56 -8.11
CA ASP A 492 44.58 36.73 -8.12
C ASP A 492 44.06 37.04 -6.71
N THR A 493 43.67 36.02 -5.95
CA THR A 493 43.19 36.16 -4.55
C THR A 493 44.29 36.73 -3.67
N LEU A 494 45.49 36.16 -3.72
CA LEU A 494 46.64 36.65 -2.94
C LEU A 494 46.98 38.12 -3.30
N ASN A 495 46.83 38.49 -4.57
CA ASN A 495 47.09 39.87 -5.04
C ASN A 495 46.02 40.88 -4.61
N THR A 496 44.87 40.47 -4.09
CA THR A 496 43.88 41.37 -3.51
C THR A 496 44.24 41.75 -2.06
N LEU A 497 45.16 41.01 -1.43
CA LEU A 497 45.52 41.22 -0.03
C LEU A 497 46.54 42.38 0.11
N ASN A 498 46.27 43.22 1.11
CA ASN A 498 47.18 44.26 1.53
C ASN A 498 47.99 43.86 2.80
N SER A 499 48.12 42.56 3.03
CA SER A 499 48.75 42.00 4.24
C SER A 499 49.91 41.09 3.82
N ASP A 500 50.93 41.03 4.70
CA ASP A 500 52.03 40.07 4.61
C ASP A 500 51.89 38.95 5.66
N ASP A 501 50.73 38.86 6.33
CA ASP A 501 50.44 37.85 7.34
C ASP A 501 50.11 36.51 6.67
N PRO A 502 50.90 35.42 6.89
CA PRO A 502 50.67 34.13 6.35
C PRO A 502 49.29 33.52 6.70
N GLU A 503 48.78 33.79 7.88
CA GLU A 503 47.45 33.31 8.29
C GLU A 503 46.33 33.92 7.44
N GLN A 504 46.41 35.26 7.20
CA GLN A 504 45.46 35.96 6.35
C GLN A 504 45.56 35.50 4.87
N MET A 505 46.75 35.15 4.38
CA MET A 505 46.93 34.61 3.04
C MET A 505 46.19 33.30 2.86
N ILE A 506 46.37 32.37 3.79
CA ILE A 506 45.73 31.04 3.73
C ILE A 506 44.22 31.17 3.89
N HIS A 507 43.75 31.95 4.86
CA HIS A 507 42.28 32.14 5.02
C HIS A 507 41.64 32.78 3.81
N ALA A 508 42.27 33.77 3.15
CA ALA A 508 41.70 34.38 1.95
C ALA A 508 41.57 33.40 0.80
N VAL A 509 42.55 32.51 0.60
CA VAL A 509 42.49 31.50 -0.44
C VAL A 509 41.44 30.44 -0.08
N THR A 510 41.38 30.00 1.17
CA THR A 510 40.34 29.07 1.67
C THR A 510 38.93 29.62 1.45
N ASP A 511 38.67 30.87 1.83
CA ASP A 511 37.40 31.55 1.64
C ASP A 511 37.03 31.69 0.15
N ALA A 512 38.01 32.00 -0.70
CA ALA A 512 37.80 32.10 -2.13
C ALA A 512 37.45 30.74 -2.77
N ILE A 513 38.14 29.66 -2.35
CA ILE A 513 37.80 28.30 -2.75
C ILE A 513 36.39 27.96 -2.31
N ALA A 514 36.04 28.17 -1.03
CA ALA A 514 34.70 27.88 -0.50
C ALA A 514 33.59 28.66 -1.24
N ALA A 515 33.83 29.94 -1.53
CA ALA A 515 32.90 30.77 -2.31
C ALA A 515 32.70 30.28 -3.75
N PHE A 516 33.74 29.68 -4.35
CA PHE A 516 33.71 29.12 -5.68
C PHE A 516 33.01 27.75 -5.73
N VAL A 517 33.40 26.84 -4.85
CA VAL A 517 32.90 25.45 -4.80
C VAL A 517 31.42 25.37 -4.34
N LYS A 518 31.01 26.23 -3.41
CA LYS A 518 29.66 26.29 -2.82
C LYS A 518 29.26 24.95 -2.19
N GLU A 519 28.22 24.26 -2.79
CA GLU A 519 27.66 22.99 -2.29
C GLU A 519 28.32 21.75 -2.92
N ALA A 520 29.27 21.91 -3.84
CA ALA A 520 29.95 20.76 -4.43
C ALA A 520 30.82 20.05 -3.36
N PRO A 521 30.86 18.70 -3.36
CA PRO A 521 31.71 17.99 -2.42
C PRO A 521 33.18 18.24 -2.70
N GLN A 522 33.99 18.33 -1.65
CA GLN A 522 35.43 18.46 -1.78
C GLN A 522 36.02 17.26 -2.53
N PHE A 523 36.82 17.54 -3.56
CA PHE A 523 37.36 16.52 -4.45
C PHE A 523 38.67 15.93 -3.93
N ASP A 524 39.58 16.79 -3.42
CA ASP A 524 40.90 16.42 -2.91
C ASP A 524 41.25 17.12 -1.62
N ASP A 525 42.25 16.59 -0.90
CA ASP A 525 42.82 17.21 0.27
C ASP A 525 43.37 18.59 -0.12
N THR A 526 43.17 19.60 0.69
CA THR A 526 43.64 20.97 0.42
C THR A 526 44.62 21.38 1.48
N THR A 527 45.88 21.47 1.09
CA THR A 527 46.97 21.85 1.98
C THR A 527 47.68 23.10 1.49
N MET A 528 47.94 24.03 2.39
CA MET A 528 48.60 25.28 2.11
C MET A 528 49.61 25.64 3.22
N LEU A 529 50.75 26.21 2.85
CA LEU A 529 51.78 26.72 3.75
C LEU A 529 52.27 28.07 3.23
N ALA A 530 52.30 29.06 4.10
CA ALA A 530 52.80 30.38 3.79
C ALA A 530 53.86 30.83 4.84
N ILE A 531 54.88 31.54 4.37
CA ILE A 531 55.92 32.14 5.20
C ILE A 531 56.17 33.58 4.75
N SER A 532 56.34 34.49 5.68
CA SER A 532 56.82 35.85 5.47
C SER A 532 58.14 36.04 6.20
N TYR A 533 59.15 36.42 5.45
CA TYR A 533 60.50 36.56 5.96
C TYR A 533 60.84 38.05 6.25
N TYR A 534 61.35 38.32 7.43
CA TYR A 534 61.67 39.69 7.90
C TYR A 534 63.17 39.93 8.08
N GLY A 535 63.99 38.87 7.88
CA GLY A 535 65.43 38.94 8.08
C GLY A 535 65.89 38.94 9.52
N PRO A 536 67.21 38.96 9.76
CA PRO A 536 67.77 38.90 11.11
C PRO A 536 67.40 40.08 12.03
N GLY A 537 66.83 41.15 11.47
CA GLY A 537 66.35 42.30 12.25
C GLY A 537 64.95 42.14 12.83
N GLY A 538 64.26 41.03 12.47
CA GLY A 538 62.89 40.75 12.88
C GLY A 538 61.82 41.60 12.18
N LYS A 539 60.54 41.33 12.52
CA LYS A 539 59.40 42.08 11.99
C LYS A 539 59.47 43.55 12.39
N PRO A 540 59.35 44.49 11.43
CA PRO A 540 59.27 45.90 11.78
C PRO A 540 58.13 46.16 12.78
N GLU A 541 58.43 46.92 13.87
CA GLU A 541 57.36 47.35 14.77
C GLU A 541 56.33 48.16 13.96
N GLU A 542 55.07 47.79 13.99
CA GLU A 542 54.00 48.63 13.46
C GLU A 542 54.06 49.99 14.13
N PRO A 543 54.05 51.09 13.36
CA PRO A 543 54.01 52.41 13.98
C PRO A 543 52.72 52.49 14.82
N ALA A 544 52.86 52.71 16.11
CA ALA A 544 51.73 52.90 17.01
C ALA A 544 50.80 53.99 16.45
N LEU A 545 49.59 53.58 16.08
CA LEU A 545 48.51 54.43 15.59
C LEU A 545 48.05 55.44 16.63
#